data_383dacf342d93e18b58f6aca1268562d
#
_entry.id   383dacf342d93e18b58f6aca1268562d
#
_cell.length_a   1.000
_cell.length_b   1.000
_cell.length_c   1.000
_cell.angle_alpha   90.00
_cell.angle_beta   90.00
_cell.angle_gamma   90.00
#
_symmetry.space_group_name_H-M   'P 1'
#
loop_
_entity.id
_entity.type
_entity.pdbx_description
1 polymer ?
#
loop_
_entity_poly.entity_id
_entity_poly.type
_entity_poly.pdbx_seq_one_letter_code
_entity_poly.pdbx_strand_id
1 'polypeptide(L)'
;MASTYLTRTPSSTGNRKTWTFSAWFKKFETGVQHRILSVQESGDERLGLYFSTSDQMVAELRFGGVGGTGLTTNQLFRDTSGWYHVVWSVDTTQATASDRAKLYINGEQITSFSASGYPAQNANTATNYTVEHRIGKSVGFNNPFNGLMSHIHLTDGTTYDATAFGEYDANGVWKIKTSPTFTPGSNGFTILKDGNTITDQSTNSNDFSLGSGTLTKTEDNASNLFATWNSLSPTASNFTLSNGNTKVYRSGTVNPGQAIYGQTIMPTTGKWYVEAKIVEQP
;
A
#
# COMPACT_ATOMS: atom_id res chain seq x y z
N MET A 1 18.68 -6.26 -3.96
CA MET A 1 17.56 -6.94 -3.27
C MET A 1 16.58 -7.43 -4.33
N ALA A 2 16.06 -8.65 -4.22
CA ALA A 2 15.01 -9.12 -5.12
C ALA A 2 13.76 -8.29 -4.89
N SER A 3 13.25 -7.64 -5.95
CA SER A 3 12.01 -6.86 -5.86
C SER A 3 10.81 -7.81 -5.98
N THR A 4 10.11 -8.02 -4.88
CA THR A 4 8.88 -8.82 -4.88
C THR A 4 7.72 -7.97 -5.39
N TYR A 5 6.96 -8.49 -6.35
CA TYR A 5 5.73 -7.87 -6.83
C TYR A 5 4.76 -8.92 -7.37
N LEU A 6 3.50 -8.55 -7.38
CA LEU A 6 2.42 -9.36 -7.92
C LEU A 6 1.95 -8.77 -9.25
N THR A 7 1.47 -9.64 -10.13
CA THR A 7 0.98 -9.26 -11.47
C THR A 7 -0.30 -9.99 -11.82
N ARG A 8 -1.19 -9.29 -12.51
CA ARG A 8 -2.41 -9.83 -13.11
C ARG A 8 -2.77 -9.03 -14.36
N THR A 9 -3.24 -9.71 -15.40
CA THR A 9 -3.85 -9.09 -16.57
C THR A 9 -5.32 -9.50 -16.63
N PRO A 10 -6.29 -8.57 -16.55
CA PRO A 10 -7.70 -8.91 -16.71
C PRO A 10 -7.97 -9.57 -18.07
N SER A 11 -8.80 -10.59 -18.08
CA SER A 11 -9.18 -11.32 -19.32
C SER A 11 -10.15 -10.54 -20.21
N SER A 12 -10.87 -9.58 -19.65
CA SER A 12 -11.81 -8.70 -20.34
C SER A 12 -11.78 -7.30 -19.75
N THR A 13 -12.12 -6.32 -20.57
CA THR A 13 -12.25 -4.93 -20.12
C THR A 13 -13.49 -4.77 -19.24
N GLY A 14 -13.28 -4.24 -18.04
CA GLY A 14 -14.34 -3.86 -17.11
C GLY A 14 -14.66 -2.37 -17.18
N ASN A 15 -15.19 -1.84 -16.08
CA ASN A 15 -15.50 -0.41 -15.97
C ASN A 15 -14.22 0.39 -15.69
N ARG A 16 -13.75 1.11 -16.70
CA ARG A 16 -12.55 1.95 -16.64
C ARG A 16 -12.80 3.34 -16.03
N LYS A 17 -14.07 3.71 -15.80
CA LYS A 17 -14.46 5.04 -15.34
C LYS A 17 -14.77 5.08 -13.85
N THR A 18 -15.24 3.96 -13.30
CA THR A 18 -15.76 3.88 -11.92
C THR A 18 -15.12 2.70 -11.22
N TRP A 19 -14.33 2.94 -10.17
CA TRP A 19 -13.64 1.90 -9.40
C TRP A 19 -13.08 2.43 -8.07
N THR A 20 -12.75 1.54 -7.18
CA THR A 20 -12.07 1.85 -5.92
C THR A 20 -10.92 0.88 -5.69
N PHE A 21 -9.77 1.40 -5.31
CA PHE A 21 -8.64 0.63 -4.79
C PHE A 21 -8.45 0.92 -3.31
N SER A 22 -8.32 -0.11 -2.50
CA SER A 22 -8.08 -0.03 -1.06
C SER A 22 -6.91 -0.94 -0.69
N ALA A 23 -6.01 -0.46 0.15
CA ALA A 23 -4.88 -1.25 0.65
C ALA A 23 -4.42 -0.79 2.03
N TRP A 24 -4.04 -1.74 2.88
CA TRP A 24 -3.26 -1.48 4.08
C TRP A 24 -1.79 -1.73 3.79
N PHE A 25 -0.93 -0.83 4.27
CA PHE A 25 0.51 -0.93 4.07
C PHE A 25 1.29 -0.35 5.24
N LYS A 26 2.52 -0.85 5.40
CA LYS A 26 3.54 -0.31 6.31
C LYS A 26 4.84 -0.23 5.53
N LYS A 27 5.47 0.95 5.48
CA LYS A 27 6.73 1.17 4.75
C LYS A 27 7.92 1.07 5.70
N PHE A 28 9.08 0.64 5.20
CA PHE A 28 10.27 0.45 6.02
C PHE A 28 11.35 1.49 5.79
N GLU A 29 11.20 2.36 4.81
CA GLU A 29 12.16 3.41 4.51
C GLU A 29 11.47 4.68 4.04
N THR A 30 12.19 5.80 4.10
CA THR A 30 11.75 7.13 3.68
C THR A 30 12.69 7.69 2.62
N GLY A 31 12.25 8.74 1.92
CA GLY A 31 13.07 9.41 0.92
C GLY A 31 13.25 8.63 -0.40
N VAL A 32 12.53 7.53 -0.59
CA VAL A 32 12.62 6.65 -1.76
C VAL A 32 11.25 6.49 -2.41
N GLN A 33 11.24 6.41 -3.75
CA GLN A 33 10.00 6.17 -4.46
C GLN A 33 9.58 4.70 -4.35
N HIS A 34 8.37 4.47 -3.87
CA HIS A 34 7.78 3.14 -3.67
C HIS A 34 6.44 3.02 -4.36
N ARG A 35 6.24 2.01 -5.21
CA ARG A 35 4.96 1.73 -5.88
C ARG A 35 4.10 0.75 -5.08
N ILE A 36 2.84 1.15 -4.83
CA ILE A 36 1.79 0.29 -4.26
C ILE A 36 1.03 -0.38 -5.41
N LEU A 37 0.47 0.41 -6.32
CA LEU A 37 -0.26 -0.04 -7.50
C LEU A 37 0.34 0.59 -8.75
N SER A 38 0.43 -0.16 -9.83
CA SER A 38 0.82 0.35 -11.15
C SER A 38 0.06 -0.39 -12.23
N VAL A 39 -0.51 0.38 -13.16
CA VAL A 39 -1.13 -0.12 -14.39
C VAL A 39 -0.63 0.75 -15.53
N GLN A 40 -0.24 0.14 -16.63
CA GLN A 40 0.26 0.88 -17.79
C GLN A 40 -0.33 0.30 -19.06
N GLU A 41 -1.08 1.13 -19.78
CA GLU A 41 -1.63 0.81 -21.09
C GLU A 41 -0.64 1.16 -22.20
N SER A 42 0.00 2.33 -22.09
CA SER A 42 1.05 2.80 -22.99
C SER A 42 2.04 3.68 -22.23
N GLY A 43 3.07 4.22 -22.90
CA GLY A 43 3.98 5.19 -22.29
C GLY A 43 3.27 6.44 -21.75
N ASP A 44 2.17 6.81 -22.35
CA ASP A 44 1.40 8.02 -22.07
C ASP A 44 0.09 7.79 -21.33
N GLU A 45 -0.33 6.54 -21.19
CA GLU A 45 -1.53 6.16 -20.44
C GLU A 45 -1.15 5.22 -19.32
N ARG A 46 -1.11 5.75 -18.11
CA ARG A 46 -0.74 4.98 -16.93
C ARG A 46 -1.46 5.46 -15.69
N LEU A 47 -1.52 4.57 -14.74
CA LEU A 47 -2.04 4.80 -13.40
C LEU A 47 -1.01 4.32 -12.39
N GLY A 48 -0.85 5.07 -11.30
CA GLY A 48 0.06 4.68 -10.24
C GLY A 48 -0.32 5.27 -8.89
N LEU A 49 -0.30 4.44 -7.88
CA LEU A 49 -0.36 4.87 -6.48
C LEU A 49 1.00 4.60 -5.86
N TYR A 50 1.65 5.65 -5.36
CA TYR A 50 3.04 5.53 -4.90
C TYR A 50 3.46 6.64 -3.94
N PHE A 51 4.58 6.43 -3.26
CA PHE A 51 5.29 7.47 -2.53
C PHE A 51 6.35 8.13 -3.41
N SER A 52 6.42 9.45 -3.36
CA SER A 52 7.52 10.22 -3.96
C SER A 52 8.79 10.13 -3.11
N THR A 53 9.91 10.61 -3.64
CA THR A 53 11.16 10.79 -2.88
C THR A 53 11.06 11.84 -1.77
N SER A 54 9.98 12.62 -1.73
CA SER A 54 9.65 13.55 -0.64
C SER A 54 8.69 12.93 0.39
N ASP A 55 8.41 11.64 0.32
CA ASP A 55 7.46 10.90 1.18
C ASP A 55 5.99 11.35 1.06
N GLN A 56 5.63 12.03 -0.01
CA GLN A 56 4.25 12.35 -0.33
C GLN A 56 3.57 11.16 -1.03
N MET A 57 2.29 10.95 -0.79
CA MET A 57 1.52 10.00 -1.59
C MET A 57 1.07 10.66 -2.89
N VAL A 58 1.26 9.95 -3.97
CA VAL A 58 0.87 10.35 -5.32
C VAL A 58 -0.12 9.33 -5.88
N ALA A 59 -1.30 9.80 -6.23
CA ALA A 59 -2.31 9.05 -6.97
C ALA A 59 -2.31 9.58 -8.42
N GLU A 60 -1.46 8.99 -9.26
CA GLU A 60 -1.22 9.41 -10.64
C GLU A 60 -2.26 8.81 -11.58
N LEU A 61 -2.92 9.66 -12.36
CA LEU A 61 -3.72 9.31 -13.51
C LEU A 61 -3.15 10.06 -14.71
N ARG A 62 -2.66 9.34 -15.72
CA ARG A 62 -2.10 9.95 -16.91
C ARG A 62 -2.84 9.49 -18.15
N PHE A 63 -3.19 10.45 -19.00
CA PHE A 63 -3.96 10.25 -20.21
C PHE A 63 -3.32 10.96 -21.40
N GLY A 64 -3.12 10.25 -22.52
CA GLY A 64 -2.82 10.87 -23.83
C GLY A 64 -1.60 11.78 -23.90
N GLY A 65 -0.53 11.49 -23.17
CA GLY A 65 0.71 12.28 -23.20
C GLY A 65 0.64 13.68 -22.56
N VAL A 66 -0.54 14.14 -22.16
CA VAL A 66 -0.69 15.42 -21.46
C VAL A 66 -0.24 15.25 -20.02
N GLY A 67 0.64 16.13 -19.57
CA GLY A 67 1.32 16.05 -18.26
C GLY A 67 0.38 15.76 -17.11
N GLY A 68 0.84 14.87 -16.24
CA GLY A 68 0.14 14.14 -15.20
C GLY A 68 -1.05 14.83 -14.56
N THR A 69 -2.23 14.27 -14.78
CA THR A 69 -3.33 14.45 -13.86
C THR A 69 -3.06 13.53 -12.66
N GLY A 70 -3.36 13.98 -11.47
CA GLY A 70 -3.17 13.20 -10.27
C GLY A 70 -3.19 14.05 -9.02
N LEU A 71 -3.24 13.38 -7.89
CA LEU A 71 -3.30 14.01 -6.57
C LEU A 71 -1.98 13.75 -5.86
N THR A 72 -1.28 14.80 -5.43
CA THR A 72 -0.07 14.72 -4.60
C THR A 72 -0.37 15.34 -3.25
N THR A 73 -0.27 14.58 -2.18
CA THR A 73 -0.62 15.05 -0.84
C THR A 73 0.38 16.09 -0.32
N ASN A 74 -0.10 17.04 0.50
CA ASN A 74 0.78 17.83 1.35
C ASN A 74 1.29 17.02 2.54
N GLN A 75 0.49 16.05 3.00
CA GLN A 75 0.87 15.12 4.05
C GLN A 75 2.09 14.29 3.65
N LEU A 76 3.03 14.13 4.60
CA LEU A 76 4.23 13.31 4.46
C LEU A 76 4.09 12.01 5.26
N PHE A 77 4.49 10.91 4.65
CA PHE A 77 4.37 9.56 5.23
C PHE A 77 5.76 9.08 5.68
N ARG A 78 6.21 9.55 6.84
CA ARG A 78 7.55 9.29 7.40
C ARG A 78 7.57 8.33 8.58
N ASP A 79 6.41 7.99 9.12
CA ASP A 79 6.30 6.97 10.16
C ASP A 79 6.44 5.57 9.53
N THR A 80 7.52 4.87 9.88
CA THR A 80 7.78 3.50 9.46
C THR A 80 7.29 2.47 10.47
N SER A 81 6.72 2.91 11.60
CA SER A 81 6.20 2.06 12.66
C SER A 81 4.73 1.70 12.49
N GLY A 82 3.96 2.60 11.89
CA GLY A 82 2.52 2.49 11.75
C GLY A 82 2.06 1.84 10.45
N TRP A 83 0.91 1.20 10.52
CA TRP A 83 0.14 0.82 9.35
C TRP A 83 -0.69 1.99 8.87
N TYR A 84 -0.73 2.18 7.56
CA TYR A 84 -1.57 3.15 6.89
C TYR A 84 -2.63 2.42 6.06
N HIS A 85 -3.81 3.00 5.99
CA HIS A 85 -4.86 2.59 5.07
C HIS A 85 -5.03 3.64 3.99
N VAL A 86 -4.96 3.25 2.74
CA VAL A 86 -5.27 4.11 1.61
C VAL A 86 -6.52 3.61 0.89
N VAL A 87 -7.41 4.53 0.55
CA VAL A 87 -8.50 4.28 -0.39
C VAL A 87 -8.45 5.33 -1.49
N TRP A 88 -8.39 4.85 -2.72
CA TRP A 88 -8.44 5.69 -3.91
C TRP A 88 -9.69 5.37 -4.71
N SER A 89 -10.63 6.30 -4.67
CA SER A 89 -11.95 6.19 -5.30
C SER A 89 -11.99 7.06 -6.55
N VAL A 90 -12.34 6.48 -7.69
CA VAL A 90 -12.39 7.16 -8.98
C VAL A 90 -13.75 6.96 -9.63
N ASP A 91 -14.38 8.07 -10.01
CA ASP A 91 -15.58 8.11 -10.82
C ASP A 91 -15.49 9.26 -11.82
N THR A 92 -14.97 8.97 -12.99
CA THR A 92 -14.79 10.01 -14.03
C THR A 92 -16.09 10.51 -14.63
N THR A 93 -17.25 9.91 -14.33
CA THR A 93 -18.55 10.34 -14.83
C THR A 93 -19.08 11.60 -14.13
N GLN A 94 -18.53 11.94 -12.96
CA GLN A 94 -18.94 13.07 -12.15
C GLN A 94 -18.77 14.40 -12.90
N ALA A 95 -19.75 15.29 -12.75
CA ALA A 95 -19.71 16.62 -13.37
C ALA A 95 -18.60 17.49 -12.76
N THR A 96 -18.49 17.50 -11.42
CA THR A 96 -17.47 18.25 -10.69
C THR A 96 -16.12 17.54 -10.78
N ALA A 97 -15.07 18.26 -11.18
CA ALA A 97 -13.75 17.69 -11.37
C ALA A 97 -13.19 17.03 -10.11
N SER A 98 -13.32 17.69 -8.95
CA SER A 98 -12.84 17.17 -7.65
C SER A 98 -13.58 15.92 -7.17
N ASP A 99 -14.75 15.62 -7.70
CA ASP A 99 -15.52 14.41 -7.38
C ASP A 99 -15.08 13.20 -8.22
N ARG A 100 -14.26 13.40 -9.27
CA ARG A 100 -13.82 12.33 -10.17
C ARG A 100 -12.70 11.47 -9.60
N ALA A 101 -11.95 11.98 -8.62
CA ALA A 101 -10.92 11.24 -7.93
C ALA A 101 -10.80 11.73 -6.49
N LYS A 102 -10.95 10.81 -5.54
CA LYS A 102 -10.87 11.07 -4.09
C LYS A 102 -9.86 10.13 -3.47
N LEU A 103 -9.05 10.66 -2.57
CA LEU A 103 -8.05 9.93 -1.83
C LEU A 103 -8.39 10.00 -0.33
N TYR A 104 -8.35 8.85 0.34
CA TYR A 104 -8.57 8.76 1.78
C TYR A 104 -7.36 8.11 2.42
N ILE A 105 -6.97 8.61 3.59
CA ILE A 105 -5.90 8.04 4.42
C ILE A 105 -6.45 7.83 5.82
N ASN A 106 -6.36 6.61 6.33
CA ASN A 106 -6.82 6.23 7.66
C ASN A 106 -8.24 6.73 7.97
N GLY A 107 -9.15 6.57 7.00
CA GLY A 107 -10.55 6.96 7.13
C GLY A 107 -10.87 8.39 6.69
N GLU A 108 -9.89 9.29 6.69
CA GLU A 108 -10.10 10.70 6.40
C GLU A 108 -9.88 11.03 4.91
N GLN A 109 -10.79 11.77 4.30
CA GLN A 109 -10.60 12.28 2.94
C GLN A 109 -9.52 13.34 2.92
N ILE A 110 -8.51 13.15 2.05
CA ILE A 110 -7.50 14.17 1.80
C ILE A 110 -8.09 15.26 0.90
N THR A 111 -8.04 16.50 1.38
CA THR A 111 -8.50 17.69 0.66
C THR A 111 -7.38 18.69 0.40
N SER A 112 -6.20 18.50 1.03
CA SER A 112 -5.03 19.37 0.88
C SER A 112 -3.96 18.67 0.06
N PHE A 113 -3.68 19.23 -1.11
CA PHE A 113 -2.73 18.70 -2.09
C PHE A 113 -1.66 19.74 -2.44
N SER A 114 -0.42 19.29 -2.63
CA SER A 114 0.65 20.10 -3.21
C SER A 114 0.51 20.22 -4.74
N ALA A 115 -0.13 19.22 -5.35
CA ALA A 115 -0.55 19.25 -6.74
C ALA A 115 -1.86 18.47 -6.88
N SER A 116 -2.81 19.03 -7.63
CA SER A 116 -4.08 18.37 -7.91
C SER A 116 -4.44 18.55 -9.41
N GLY A 117 -4.66 17.43 -10.08
CA GLY A 117 -5.17 17.35 -11.43
C GLY A 117 -6.18 16.23 -11.51
N TYR A 118 -7.35 16.53 -12.05
CA TYR A 118 -8.45 15.57 -12.12
C TYR A 118 -8.64 15.10 -13.57
N PRO A 119 -9.06 13.83 -13.78
CA PRO A 119 -9.36 13.33 -15.13
C PRO A 119 -10.46 14.15 -15.80
N ALA A 120 -10.45 14.18 -17.13
CA ALA A 120 -11.59 14.73 -17.88
C ALA A 120 -12.85 13.92 -17.58
N GLN A 121 -14.02 14.56 -17.69
CA GLN A 121 -15.27 13.84 -17.52
C GLN A 121 -15.40 12.70 -18.54
N ASN A 122 -15.84 11.54 -18.06
CA ASN A 122 -15.97 10.31 -18.84
C ASN A 122 -14.64 9.72 -19.39
N ALA A 123 -13.48 10.17 -18.92
CA ALA A 123 -12.20 9.58 -19.30
C ALA A 123 -12.13 8.11 -18.87
N ASN A 124 -11.57 7.26 -19.71
CA ASN A 124 -11.26 5.87 -19.36
C ASN A 124 -9.89 5.81 -18.70
N THR A 125 -9.79 5.23 -17.52
CA THR A 125 -8.50 4.98 -16.85
C THR A 125 -7.85 3.70 -17.36
N ALA A 126 -6.58 3.45 -17.01
CA ALA A 126 -5.91 2.18 -17.30
C ALA A 126 -6.42 1.02 -16.40
N THR A 127 -7.08 1.32 -15.27
CA THR A 127 -7.65 0.30 -14.38
C THR A 127 -8.77 -0.47 -15.08
N ASN A 128 -8.92 -1.75 -14.73
CA ASN A 128 -9.93 -2.66 -15.30
C ASN A 128 -9.82 -2.86 -16.82
N TYR A 129 -8.69 -2.53 -17.41
CA TYR A 129 -8.38 -2.79 -18.82
C TYR A 129 -7.53 -4.06 -18.96
N THR A 130 -7.50 -4.64 -20.17
CA THR A 130 -6.80 -5.89 -20.49
C THR A 130 -5.28 -5.69 -20.62
N VAL A 131 -4.69 -4.99 -19.65
CA VAL A 131 -3.25 -4.72 -19.53
C VAL A 131 -2.74 -5.14 -18.15
N GLU A 132 -1.44 -5.26 -18.01
CA GLU A 132 -0.83 -5.72 -16.77
C GLU A 132 -1.07 -4.74 -15.62
N HIS A 133 -1.61 -5.26 -14.52
CA HIS A 133 -1.73 -4.61 -13.23
C HIS A 133 -0.66 -5.17 -12.31
N ARG A 134 0.09 -4.31 -11.63
CA ARG A 134 1.12 -4.71 -10.65
C ARG A 134 0.83 -4.15 -9.27
N ILE A 135 1.08 -4.98 -8.26
CA ILE A 135 1.12 -4.58 -6.86
C ILE A 135 2.56 -4.68 -6.38
N GLY A 136 3.06 -3.63 -5.75
CA GLY A 136 4.40 -3.61 -5.15
C GLY A 136 5.53 -3.20 -6.08
N LYS A 137 5.27 -2.89 -7.36
CA LYS A 137 6.30 -2.41 -8.30
C LYS A 137 5.67 -1.69 -9.48
N SER A 138 6.39 -0.74 -10.07
CA SER A 138 5.98 -0.10 -11.32
C SER A 138 6.08 -1.04 -12.53
N VAL A 139 5.20 -0.85 -13.48
CA VAL A 139 5.41 -1.30 -14.85
C VAL A 139 6.41 -0.34 -15.50
N GLY A 140 7.55 -0.85 -15.98
CA GLY A 140 8.56 -0.05 -16.69
C GLY A 140 9.62 0.66 -15.84
N PHE A 141 9.47 0.75 -14.50
CA PHE A 141 10.46 1.38 -13.62
C PHE A 141 10.89 0.44 -12.48
N ASN A 142 12.12 0.60 -11.99
CA ASN A 142 12.64 -0.19 -10.88
C ASN A 142 12.47 0.56 -9.55
N ASN A 143 11.23 0.62 -9.05
CA ASN A 143 10.88 1.24 -7.76
C ASN A 143 9.95 0.32 -6.96
N PRO A 144 10.47 -0.81 -6.47
CA PRO A 144 9.69 -1.78 -5.70
C PRO A 144 9.24 -1.16 -4.37
N PHE A 145 8.13 -1.65 -3.85
CA PHE A 145 7.69 -1.33 -2.50
C PHE A 145 8.56 -2.07 -1.49
N ASN A 146 9.12 -1.34 -0.53
CA ASN A 146 9.84 -1.90 0.60
C ASN A 146 8.98 -1.75 1.86
N GLY A 147 8.34 -2.83 2.27
CA GLY A 147 7.39 -2.81 3.37
C GLY A 147 6.46 -4.01 3.39
N LEU A 148 5.37 -3.88 4.13
CA LEU A 148 4.30 -4.85 4.24
C LEU A 148 3.04 -4.34 3.56
N MET A 149 2.26 -5.24 2.99
CA MET A 149 0.93 -4.96 2.44
C MET A 149 -0.06 -6.00 2.94
N SER A 150 -1.30 -5.58 3.15
CA SER A 150 -2.38 -6.45 3.62
C SER A 150 -3.73 -5.95 3.11
N HIS A 151 -4.70 -6.85 2.98
CA HIS A 151 -6.10 -6.52 2.64
C HIS A 151 -6.19 -5.55 1.46
N ILE A 152 -5.72 -6.02 0.29
CA ILE A 152 -5.78 -5.24 -0.94
C ILE A 152 -7.07 -5.60 -1.67
N HIS A 153 -7.87 -4.57 -1.97
CA HIS A 153 -9.14 -4.68 -2.64
C HIS A 153 -9.17 -3.79 -3.88
N LEU A 154 -9.78 -4.27 -4.93
CA LEU A 154 -10.18 -3.47 -6.10
C LEU A 154 -11.66 -3.72 -6.36
N THR A 155 -12.39 -2.67 -6.73
CA THR A 155 -13.77 -2.78 -7.24
C THR A 155 -13.81 -2.37 -8.71
N ASP A 156 -14.73 -2.96 -9.43
CA ASP A 156 -14.99 -2.71 -10.85
C ASP A 156 -16.45 -2.26 -11.00
N GLY A 157 -16.65 -1.01 -11.36
CA GLY A 157 -17.98 -0.43 -11.59
C GLY A 157 -18.64 0.24 -10.38
N THR A 158 -17.99 0.24 -9.21
CA THR A 158 -18.55 0.85 -7.99
C THR A 158 -17.49 1.64 -7.23
N THR A 159 -17.86 2.84 -6.76
CA THR A 159 -17.03 3.64 -5.85
C THR A 159 -17.44 3.44 -4.41
N TYR A 160 -16.44 3.44 -3.54
CA TYR A 160 -16.58 3.39 -2.10
C TYR A 160 -15.67 4.44 -1.44
N ASP A 161 -16.07 4.93 -0.30
CA ASP A 161 -15.20 5.66 0.61
C ASP A 161 -14.41 4.70 1.54
N ALA A 162 -13.63 5.26 2.46
CA ALA A 162 -12.80 4.47 3.35
C ALA A 162 -13.61 3.61 4.33
N THR A 163 -14.85 4.02 4.67
CA THR A 163 -15.68 3.31 5.66
C THR A 163 -16.15 1.93 5.17
N ALA A 164 -16.09 1.68 3.85
CA ALA A 164 -16.34 0.34 3.32
C ALA A 164 -15.29 -0.69 3.81
N PHE A 165 -14.03 -0.26 4.03
CA PHE A 165 -12.88 -1.14 4.28
C PHE A 165 -12.28 -0.98 5.68
N GLY A 166 -12.67 0.04 6.41
CA GLY A 166 -12.22 0.31 7.78
C GLY A 166 -13.31 0.99 8.61
N GLU A 167 -13.04 1.16 9.88
CA GLU A 167 -13.96 1.80 10.83
C GLU A 167 -13.20 2.43 12.00
N TYR A 168 -13.79 3.39 12.66
CA TYR A 168 -13.27 3.92 13.93
C TYR A 168 -13.71 3.03 15.08
N ASP A 169 -12.77 2.68 15.96
CA ASP A 169 -13.11 2.04 17.22
C ASP A 169 -13.69 3.06 18.23
N ALA A 170 -14.10 2.58 19.40
CA ALA A 170 -14.69 3.40 20.46
C ALA A 170 -13.75 4.51 20.99
N ASN A 171 -12.46 4.41 20.71
CA ASN A 171 -11.44 5.41 21.09
C ASN A 171 -11.11 6.39 19.94
N GLY A 172 -11.80 6.28 18.81
CA GLY A 172 -11.53 7.09 17.64
C GLY A 172 -10.29 6.67 16.83
N VAL A 173 -9.81 5.44 17.03
CA VAL A 173 -8.67 4.90 16.27
C VAL A 173 -9.19 4.17 15.02
N TRP A 174 -8.64 4.53 13.86
CA TRP A 174 -8.98 3.86 12.60
C TRP A 174 -8.49 2.43 12.58
N LYS A 175 -9.38 1.49 12.36
CA LYS A 175 -9.14 0.04 12.35
C LYS A 175 -9.57 -0.58 11.03
N ILE A 176 -8.94 -1.67 10.71
CA ILE A 176 -9.28 -2.49 9.56
C ILE A 176 -10.59 -3.25 9.79
N LYS A 177 -11.44 -3.30 8.76
CA LYS A 177 -12.49 -4.32 8.64
C LYS A 177 -11.89 -5.57 8.02
N THR A 178 -11.74 -6.62 8.80
CA THR A 178 -11.14 -7.89 8.33
C THR A 178 -12.03 -8.65 7.34
N SER A 179 -13.31 -8.32 7.30
CA SER A 179 -14.31 -8.90 6.38
C SER A 179 -15.23 -7.79 5.87
N PRO A 180 -14.71 -6.87 5.04
CA PRO A 180 -15.52 -5.80 4.47
C PRO A 180 -16.56 -6.36 3.51
N THR A 181 -17.75 -5.73 3.48
CA THR A 181 -18.81 -6.08 2.53
C THR A 181 -18.84 -5.02 1.42
N PHE A 182 -18.56 -5.45 0.20
CA PHE A 182 -18.60 -4.59 -1.00
C PHE A 182 -18.87 -5.46 -2.25
N THR A 183 -19.27 -4.83 -3.33
CA THR A 183 -19.45 -5.48 -4.62
C THR A 183 -18.15 -5.38 -5.42
N PRO A 184 -17.44 -6.49 -5.67
CA PRO A 184 -16.15 -6.43 -6.36
C PRO A 184 -16.31 -6.07 -7.86
N GLY A 185 -17.43 -6.42 -8.52
CA GLY A 185 -17.56 -6.31 -9.97
C GLY A 185 -16.71 -7.34 -10.71
N SER A 186 -16.67 -7.31 -12.04
CA SER A 186 -16.07 -8.38 -12.84
C SER A 186 -14.55 -8.50 -12.69
N ASN A 187 -13.82 -7.39 -12.67
CA ASN A 187 -12.37 -7.36 -12.50
C ASN A 187 -11.90 -7.08 -11.07
N GLY A 188 -12.84 -6.86 -10.15
CA GLY A 188 -12.55 -6.65 -8.75
C GLY A 188 -11.93 -7.88 -8.08
N PHE A 189 -11.15 -7.65 -7.04
CA PHE A 189 -10.45 -8.71 -6.31
C PHE A 189 -10.21 -8.34 -4.85
N THR A 190 -9.89 -9.36 -4.06
CA THR A 190 -9.38 -9.25 -2.70
C THR A 190 -8.18 -10.18 -2.56
N ILE A 191 -7.01 -9.65 -2.23
CA ILE A 191 -5.78 -10.42 -2.02
C ILE A 191 -5.07 -10.02 -0.73
N LEU A 192 -4.16 -10.87 -0.27
CA LEU A 192 -3.34 -10.66 0.94
C LEU A 192 -4.18 -10.41 2.21
N LYS A 193 -5.41 -10.92 2.25
CA LYS A 193 -6.29 -10.78 3.40
C LYS A 193 -5.84 -11.71 4.55
N ASP A 194 -5.55 -12.97 4.22
CA ASP A 194 -5.19 -13.99 5.20
C ASP A 194 -3.77 -14.51 4.93
N GLY A 195 -2.78 -13.73 5.37
CA GLY A 195 -1.38 -14.03 5.14
C GLY A 195 -0.90 -13.57 3.75
N ASN A 196 -0.02 -14.34 3.11
CA ASN A 196 0.56 -14.03 1.81
C ASN A 196 -0.21 -14.64 0.63
N THR A 197 -1.52 -14.82 0.76
CA THR A 197 -2.37 -15.39 -0.28
C THR A 197 -2.53 -14.39 -1.43
N ILE A 198 -2.11 -14.80 -2.61
CA ILE A 198 -2.25 -14.06 -3.88
C ILE A 198 -3.42 -14.55 -4.72
N THR A 199 -4.05 -15.65 -4.30
CA THR A 199 -5.36 -16.12 -4.81
C THR A 199 -6.42 -15.11 -4.39
N ASP A 200 -7.31 -14.80 -5.31
CA ASP A 200 -8.41 -13.88 -5.06
C ASP A 200 -9.40 -14.47 -4.03
N GLN A 201 -9.59 -13.75 -2.96
CA GLN A 201 -10.47 -14.11 -1.84
C GLN A 201 -11.86 -13.45 -1.97
N SER A 202 -12.14 -12.81 -3.11
CA SER A 202 -13.47 -12.36 -3.49
C SER A 202 -14.25 -13.50 -4.16
N THR A 203 -15.40 -13.18 -4.72
CA THR A 203 -16.24 -14.15 -5.45
C THR A 203 -15.80 -14.37 -6.91
N ASN A 204 -14.76 -13.68 -7.40
CA ASN A 204 -14.47 -13.57 -8.83
C ASN A 204 -13.37 -14.49 -9.36
N SER A 205 -12.52 -15.05 -8.50
CA SER A 205 -11.33 -15.84 -8.88
C SER A 205 -10.34 -15.05 -9.77
N ASN A 206 -10.15 -13.77 -9.48
CA ASN A 206 -9.22 -12.87 -10.16
C ASN A 206 -7.81 -12.98 -9.56
N ASP A 207 -7.21 -14.17 -9.66
CA ASP A 207 -5.94 -14.52 -9.04
C ASP A 207 -4.78 -13.69 -9.57
N PHE A 208 -3.81 -13.46 -8.69
CA PHE A 208 -2.52 -12.85 -9.02
C PHE A 208 -1.45 -13.93 -9.16
N SER A 209 -0.42 -13.60 -9.91
CA SER A 209 0.82 -14.37 -10.01
C SER A 209 1.97 -13.59 -9.36
N LEU A 210 2.95 -14.32 -8.86
CA LEU A 210 4.20 -13.73 -8.42
C LEU A 210 5.02 -13.31 -9.66
N GLY A 211 5.21 -12.02 -9.86
CA GLY A 211 5.98 -11.50 -10.98
C GLY A 211 7.49 -11.64 -10.76
N SER A 212 7.95 -11.54 -9.53
CA SER A 212 9.34 -11.77 -9.09
C SER A 212 9.45 -11.81 -7.57
N GLY A 213 10.61 -12.26 -7.07
CA GLY A 213 10.94 -12.27 -5.64
C GLY A 213 10.26 -13.40 -4.88
N THR A 214 10.10 -13.20 -3.57
CA THR A 214 9.47 -14.16 -2.66
C THR A 214 8.55 -13.41 -1.71
N LEU A 215 7.32 -13.87 -1.56
CA LEU A 215 6.42 -13.37 -0.53
C LEU A 215 6.74 -14.03 0.80
N THR A 216 6.84 -13.24 1.85
CA THR A 216 7.02 -13.71 3.20
C THR A 216 5.79 -13.33 4.03
N LYS A 217 5.16 -14.33 4.63
CA LYS A 217 4.13 -14.08 5.64
C LYS A 217 4.80 -13.53 6.89
N THR A 218 4.24 -12.46 7.45
CA THR A 218 4.69 -11.84 8.69
C THR A 218 3.59 -11.88 9.73
N GLU A 219 3.95 -11.85 11.01
CA GLU A 219 2.99 -11.77 12.11
C GLU A 219 2.42 -10.36 12.25
N ASP A 220 3.24 -9.34 11.94
CA ASP A 220 2.81 -7.94 11.92
C ASP A 220 1.92 -7.69 10.71
N ASN A 221 0.67 -7.35 10.96
CA ASN A 221 -0.30 -6.98 9.93
C ASN A 221 -1.30 -5.96 10.49
N ALA A 222 -2.13 -5.37 9.63
CA ALA A 222 -3.03 -4.30 10.02
C ALA A 222 -4.12 -4.70 11.03
N SER A 223 -4.42 -5.99 11.15
CA SER A 223 -5.40 -6.53 12.13
C SER A 223 -4.72 -7.05 13.41
N ASN A 224 -3.40 -7.22 13.41
CA ASN A 224 -2.64 -7.78 14.52
C ASN A 224 -1.23 -7.15 14.57
N LEU A 225 -1.10 -6.06 15.31
CA LEU A 225 0.12 -5.27 15.37
C LEU A 225 1.16 -5.95 16.26
N PHE A 226 2.36 -6.14 15.72
CA PHE A 226 3.52 -6.65 16.43
C PHE A 226 4.59 -5.56 16.64
N ALA A 227 5.36 -5.70 17.70
CA ALA A 227 6.55 -4.90 17.89
C ALA A 227 7.59 -5.23 16.79
N THR A 228 8.16 -4.21 16.19
CA THR A 228 9.14 -4.34 15.12
C THR A 228 10.41 -3.57 15.42
N TRP A 229 11.51 -3.96 14.78
CA TRP A 229 12.78 -3.24 14.87
C TRP A 229 12.78 -2.01 13.96
N ASN A 230 13.39 -0.93 14.44
CA ASN A 230 13.42 0.34 13.71
C ASN A 230 14.49 0.33 12.62
N SER A 231 14.06 0.28 11.35
CA SER A 231 14.95 0.35 10.19
C SER A 231 15.65 1.72 10.02
N LEU A 232 15.14 2.76 10.67
CA LEU A 232 15.72 4.11 10.68
C LEU A 232 16.62 4.37 11.89
N SER A 233 16.90 3.35 12.72
CA SER A 233 17.86 3.46 13.82
C SER A 233 19.24 3.89 13.28
N PRO A 234 19.99 4.78 13.94
CA PRO A 234 21.26 5.30 13.43
C PRO A 234 22.28 4.23 13.05
N THR A 235 22.23 3.07 13.69
CA THR A 235 23.12 1.93 13.44
C THR A 235 22.42 0.76 12.74
N ALA A 236 21.21 0.98 12.21
CA ALA A 236 20.43 -0.09 11.56
C ALA A 236 21.16 -0.76 10.39
N SER A 237 22.03 -0.05 9.68
CA SER A 237 22.85 -0.60 8.58
C SER A 237 23.80 -1.71 9.00
N ASN A 238 24.10 -1.85 10.30
CA ASN A 238 24.93 -2.92 10.85
C ASN A 238 24.13 -4.20 11.17
N PHE A 239 22.82 -4.18 10.92
CA PHE A 239 21.90 -5.26 11.22
C PHE A 239 21.13 -5.66 9.96
N THR A 240 20.81 -6.93 9.85
CA THR A 240 19.89 -7.43 8.83
C THR A 240 18.52 -7.60 9.45
N LEU A 241 17.55 -6.87 8.93
CA LEU A 241 16.14 -6.99 9.32
C LEU A 241 15.41 -7.92 8.35
N SER A 242 14.54 -8.76 8.88
CA SER A 242 13.74 -9.72 8.10
C SER A 242 12.38 -9.97 8.75
N ASN A 243 11.53 -10.73 8.06
CA ASN A 243 10.17 -11.05 8.50
C ASN A 243 9.37 -9.80 8.91
N GLY A 244 9.34 -8.77 8.03
CA GLY A 244 8.65 -7.54 8.35
C GLY A 244 9.23 -6.76 9.52
N ASN A 245 10.56 -6.83 9.69
CA ASN A 245 11.30 -6.23 10.79
C ASN A 245 10.98 -6.82 12.19
N THR A 246 10.32 -7.97 12.27
CA THR A 246 10.14 -8.69 13.54
C THR A 246 11.37 -9.48 13.95
N LYS A 247 12.27 -9.81 12.99
CA LYS A 247 13.53 -10.50 13.21
C LYS A 247 14.71 -9.60 12.89
N VAL A 248 15.70 -9.58 13.78
CA VAL A 248 16.98 -8.90 13.58
C VAL A 248 18.10 -9.91 13.66
N TYR A 249 19.06 -9.78 12.76
CA TYR A 249 20.29 -10.56 12.74
C TYR A 249 21.49 -9.64 12.58
N ARG A 250 22.57 -9.97 13.24
CA ARG A 250 23.86 -9.31 13.08
C ARG A 250 24.96 -10.33 12.86
N SER A 251 25.74 -10.16 11.79
CA SER A 251 26.96 -10.92 11.55
C SER A 251 28.18 -10.07 11.90
N GLY A 252 29.24 -10.72 12.41
CA GLY A 252 30.54 -10.08 12.65
C GLY A 252 30.75 -9.53 14.06
N THR A 253 31.94 -8.92 14.26
CA THR A 253 32.41 -8.43 15.57
C THR A 253 31.51 -7.30 16.11
N VAL A 254 31.15 -7.42 17.37
CA VAL A 254 30.36 -6.41 18.07
C VAL A 254 31.27 -5.22 18.42
N ASN A 255 31.04 -4.06 17.80
CA ASN A 255 31.64 -2.82 18.27
C ASN A 255 30.77 -2.24 19.42
N PRO A 256 31.36 -1.84 20.54
CA PRO A 256 30.63 -1.18 21.62
C PRO A 256 29.85 0.04 21.11
N GLY A 257 28.62 0.22 21.57
CA GLY A 257 27.79 1.35 21.20
C GLY A 257 26.91 1.18 19.96
N GLN A 258 26.96 0.03 19.30
CA GLN A 258 26.03 -0.27 18.20
C GLN A 258 24.78 -0.96 18.76
N ALA A 259 23.64 -0.34 18.57
CA ALA A 259 22.33 -0.84 19.01
C ALA A 259 21.29 -0.65 17.91
N ILE A 260 20.30 -1.53 17.86
CA ILE A 260 19.08 -1.33 17.12
C ILE A 260 17.93 -1.17 18.12
N TYR A 261 17.01 -0.28 17.83
CA TYR A 261 15.91 0.04 18.71
C TYR A 261 14.60 -0.56 18.19
N GLY A 262 13.71 -0.96 19.12
CA GLY A 262 12.33 -1.25 18.77
C GLY A 262 11.60 0.01 18.31
N GLN A 263 10.60 -0.15 17.46
CA GLN A 263 9.75 0.97 17.01
C GLN A 263 8.70 1.34 18.06
N THR A 264 8.31 0.39 18.92
CA THR A 264 7.33 0.63 19.98
C THR A 264 8.06 1.19 21.20
N ILE A 265 7.66 2.39 21.63
CA ILE A 265 8.13 3.01 22.86
C ILE A 265 7.23 2.57 24.00
N MET A 266 7.82 2.08 25.09
CA MET A 266 7.07 1.78 26.29
C MET A 266 6.62 3.08 26.94
N PRO A 267 5.33 3.24 27.28
CA PRO A 267 4.88 4.39 28.05
C PRO A 267 5.58 4.49 29.40
N THR A 268 5.69 5.71 29.93
CA THR A 268 6.40 5.99 31.19
C THR A 268 5.63 5.54 32.43
N THR A 269 4.36 5.17 32.30
CA THR A 269 3.48 4.77 33.38
C THR A 269 2.80 3.44 33.06
N GLY A 270 2.46 2.67 34.11
CA GLY A 270 1.82 1.38 33.99
C GLY A 270 2.80 0.21 34.08
N LYS A 271 2.26 -1.01 33.92
CA LYS A 271 3.04 -2.27 33.86
C LYS A 271 3.04 -2.76 32.42
N TRP A 272 4.23 -2.98 31.89
CA TRP A 272 4.41 -3.37 30.49
C TRP A 272 5.18 -4.67 30.40
N TYR A 273 4.88 -5.46 29.37
CA TYR A 273 5.57 -6.70 29.08
C TYR A 273 6.14 -6.61 27.67
N VAL A 274 7.36 -7.07 27.50
CA VAL A 274 8.00 -7.27 26.20
C VAL A 274 8.67 -8.62 26.20
N GLU A 275 8.58 -9.31 25.09
CA GLU A 275 9.21 -10.60 24.87
C GLU A 275 10.16 -10.51 23.68
N ALA A 276 11.36 -11.03 23.87
CA ALA A 276 12.34 -11.20 22.81
C ALA A 276 12.87 -12.64 22.84
N LYS A 277 12.78 -13.34 21.71
CA LYS A 277 13.30 -14.68 21.56
C LYS A 277 14.67 -14.64 20.89
N ILE A 278 15.68 -15.20 21.53
CA ILE A 278 16.96 -15.50 20.90
C ILE A 278 16.79 -16.77 20.07
N VAL A 279 16.91 -16.64 18.75
CA VAL A 279 16.70 -17.75 17.82
C VAL A 279 17.99 -18.44 17.46
N GLU A 280 19.11 -17.68 17.44
CA GLU A 280 20.41 -18.15 17.03
C GLU A 280 21.49 -17.35 17.75
N GLN A 281 22.50 -18.01 18.29
CA GLN A 281 23.72 -17.37 18.77
C GLN A 281 24.83 -17.61 17.74
N PRO A 282 25.64 -16.59 17.42
CA PRO A 282 26.79 -16.76 16.53
C PRO A 282 27.87 -17.66 17.11
#